data_06e5fee3c264e2cf056f6d01a7061719
#
_entry.id   06e5fee3c264e2cf056f6d01a7061719
#
_cell.length_a   1.000
_cell.length_b   1.000
_cell.length_c   1.000
_cell.angle_alpha   90.00
_cell.angle_beta   90.00
_cell.angle_gamma   90.00
#
_symmetry.space_group_name_H-M   'P 1'
#
loop_
_entity.id
_entity.type
_entity.pdbx_description
1 polymer ?
#
loop_
_entity_poly.entity_id
_entity_poly.type
_entity_poly.pdbx_seq_one_letter_code
_entity_poly.pdbx_strand_id
1 'polypeptide(L)'
;MSQNSRYRIYKADLGQLYDVTKFVVSENYKHHNEKMLDNMVEDIQSVYNEELSYFPKSYIYVVEDFRGEMIGCIRVMKWDKKDELPIQRIFNINPLQCIKKGGDMTFWHIGRFAINSLANASGISLFKQLMIFAIVPICKSLNGYMIAECDSKLLKIMNRLGIDTRRLGEGISYLGSETIPVYADRKGLLRFYSNFKHLYYDTNLSVSSN
;
A
#
# COMPACT_ATOMS: atom_id res chain seq x y z
N MET A 1 18.66 -12.03 22.53
CA MET A 1 19.33 -12.15 21.23
C MET A 1 18.44 -11.49 20.19
N SER A 2 18.77 -10.26 19.75
CA SER A 2 18.02 -9.55 18.73
C SER A 2 18.14 -10.34 17.42
N GLN A 3 16.99 -10.74 16.85
CA GLN A 3 16.96 -11.21 15.48
C GLN A 3 17.49 -10.06 14.60
N ASN A 4 18.72 -10.24 14.08
CA ASN A 4 19.22 -9.38 13.01
C ASN A 4 18.13 -9.33 11.92
N SER A 5 17.48 -8.21 11.78
CA SER A 5 16.49 -8.01 10.73
C SER A 5 17.22 -8.15 9.39
N ARG A 6 16.85 -9.20 8.64
CA ARG A 6 17.43 -9.50 7.32
C ARG A 6 17.09 -8.45 6.27
N TYR A 7 16.45 -7.37 6.64
CA TYR A 7 16.00 -6.28 5.76
C TYR A 7 15.85 -4.97 6.54
N ARG A 8 15.95 -3.86 5.83
CA ARG A 8 15.74 -2.50 6.30
C ARG A 8 14.42 -1.96 5.76
N ILE A 9 13.65 -1.23 6.59
CA ILE A 9 12.49 -0.47 6.15
C ILE A 9 12.77 1.02 6.34
N TYR A 10 12.40 1.83 5.35
CA TYR A 10 12.56 3.28 5.41
C TYR A 10 11.48 3.98 4.57
N LYS A 11 11.37 5.30 4.73
CA LYS A 11 10.53 6.16 3.91
C LYS A 11 11.35 6.62 2.71
N ALA A 12 10.86 6.37 1.49
CA ALA A 12 11.49 6.82 0.27
C ALA A 12 11.44 8.35 0.15
N ASP A 13 12.52 8.91 -0.38
CA ASP A 13 12.59 10.30 -0.82
C ASP A 13 12.20 10.45 -2.31
N LEU A 14 12.18 11.69 -2.80
CA LEU A 14 11.80 11.98 -4.18
C LEU A 14 12.77 11.38 -5.20
N GLY A 15 14.08 11.31 -4.87
CA GLY A 15 15.09 10.72 -5.75
C GLY A 15 14.88 9.23 -5.98
N GLN A 16 14.25 8.54 -5.04
CA GLN A 16 13.96 7.10 -5.11
C GLN A 16 12.63 6.76 -5.78
N LEU A 17 11.80 7.78 -6.08
CA LEU A 17 10.44 7.56 -6.58
C LEU A 17 10.41 6.79 -7.89
N TYR A 18 11.35 7.04 -8.80
CA TYR A 18 11.43 6.32 -10.07
C TYR A 18 11.73 4.83 -9.87
N ASP A 19 12.66 4.50 -8.98
CA ASP A 19 13.02 3.11 -8.66
C ASP A 19 11.86 2.36 -7.99
N VAL A 20 11.13 3.02 -7.10
CA VAL A 20 9.89 2.48 -6.51
C VAL A 20 8.86 2.19 -7.60
N THR A 21 8.65 3.12 -8.50
CA THR A 21 7.69 2.96 -9.61
C THR A 21 8.07 1.79 -10.51
N LYS A 22 9.35 1.74 -10.91
CA LYS A 22 9.89 0.64 -11.70
C LYS A 22 9.71 -0.70 -11.00
N PHE A 23 9.99 -0.77 -9.69
CA PHE A 23 9.77 -1.98 -8.90
C PHE A 23 8.31 -2.42 -8.91
N VAL A 24 7.37 -1.51 -8.63
CA VAL A 24 5.92 -1.81 -8.59
C VAL A 24 5.43 -2.34 -9.93
N VAL A 25 5.76 -1.64 -11.03
CA VAL A 25 5.34 -2.06 -12.37
C VAL A 25 5.97 -3.41 -12.73
N SER A 26 7.27 -3.59 -12.45
CA SER A 26 7.96 -4.86 -12.74
C SER A 26 7.37 -6.05 -11.98
N GLU A 27 7.03 -5.88 -10.68
CA GLU A 27 6.39 -6.97 -9.91
C GLU A 27 4.98 -7.28 -10.44
N ASN A 28 4.21 -6.27 -10.85
CA ASN A 28 2.92 -6.49 -11.49
C ASN A 28 3.06 -7.29 -12.80
N TYR A 29 4.04 -6.96 -13.64
CA TYR A 29 4.29 -7.65 -14.91
C TYR A 29 4.73 -9.11 -14.71
N LYS A 30 5.49 -9.43 -13.68
CA LYS A 30 5.87 -10.83 -13.36
C LYS A 30 4.68 -11.74 -13.07
N HIS A 31 3.57 -11.16 -12.65
CA HIS A 31 2.33 -11.90 -12.38
C HIS A 31 1.41 -12.00 -13.61
N HIS A 32 1.73 -11.31 -14.72
CA HIS A 32 0.93 -11.24 -15.95
C HIS A 32 1.79 -11.65 -17.14
N ASN A 33 1.24 -12.51 -18.02
CA ASN A 33 1.93 -13.14 -19.15
C ASN A 33 2.72 -12.17 -20.05
N GLU A 34 3.79 -12.69 -20.66
CA GLU A 34 4.81 -12.04 -21.52
C GLU A 34 4.30 -11.08 -22.63
N LYS A 35 3.03 -11.12 -23.01
CA LYS A 35 2.45 -10.25 -24.05
C LYS A 35 2.32 -8.76 -23.66
N MET A 36 2.59 -8.40 -22.41
CA MET A 36 2.49 -7.00 -21.93
C MET A 36 3.84 -6.27 -21.82
N LEU A 37 4.96 -6.92 -22.13
CA LEU A 37 6.30 -6.32 -21.98
C LEU A 37 6.54 -5.10 -22.87
N ASP A 38 5.87 -5.02 -24.03
CA ASP A 38 6.07 -3.92 -24.99
C ASP A 38 5.67 -2.54 -24.42
N ASN A 39 4.77 -2.50 -23.45
CA ASN A 39 4.27 -1.23 -22.85
C ASN A 39 4.89 -0.92 -21.48
N MET A 40 5.78 -1.75 -20.96
CA MET A 40 6.30 -1.62 -19.60
C MET A 40 6.99 -0.27 -19.34
N VAL A 41 7.72 0.27 -20.31
CA VAL A 41 8.41 1.57 -20.15
C VAL A 41 7.41 2.71 -20.07
N GLU A 42 6.38 2.68 -20.91
CA GLU A 42 5.31 3.66 -20.91
C GLU A 42 4.50 3.63 -19.61
N ASP A 43 4.21 2.42 -19.11
CA ASP A 43 3.52 2.22 -17.84
C ASP A 43 4.35 2.72 -16.66
N ILE A 44 5.67 2.46 -16.64
CA ILE A 44 6.56 3.02 -15.61
C ILE A 44 6.49 4.55 -15.63
N GLN A 45 6.57 5.17 -16.80
CA GLN A 45 6.52 6.62 -16.92
C GLN A 45 5.16 7.19 -16.50
N SER A 46 4.08 6.53 -16.90
CA SER A 46 2.71 6.93 -16.54
C SER A 46 2.50 6.86 -15.01
N VAL A 47 2.89 5.75 -14.39
CA VAL A 47 2.79 5.57 -12.94
C VAL A 47 3.72 6.54 -12.20
N TYR A 48 4.92 6.80 -12.69
CA TYR A 48 5.85 7.77 -12.11
C TYR A 48 5.24 9.18 -12.10
N ASN A 49 4.66 9.62 -13.21
CA ASN A 49 4.03 10.93 -13.29
C ASN A 49 2.84 11.07 -12.33
N GLU A 50 2.05 10.02 -12.19
CA GLU A 50 0.96 9.97 -11.21
C GLU A 50 1.50 10.06 -9.78
N GLU A 51 2.48 9.24 -9.42
CA GLU A 51 3.09 9.24 -8.08
C GLU A 51 3.79 10.56 -7.75
N LEU A 52 4.39 11.21 -8.74
CA LEU A 52 5.01 12.52 -8.57
C LEU A 52 3.97 13.57 -8.10
N SER A 53 2.75 13.52 -8.63
CA SER A 53 1.66 14.41 -8.22
C SER A 53 1.18 14.14 -6.78
N TYR A 54 1.24 12.88 -6.34
CA TYR A 54 0.80 12.46 -5.00
C TYR A 54 1.91 12.55 -3.95
N PHE A 55 3.18 12.61 -4.36
CA PHE A 55 4.34 12.52 -3.48
C PHE A 55 4.29 13.49 -2.29
N PRO A 56 3.94 14.79 -2.45
CA PRO A 56 3.92 15.74 -1.33
C PRO A 56 2.93 15.38 -0.20
N LYS A 57 1.92 14.54 -0.50
CA LYS A 57 0.86 14.12 0.44
C LYS A 57 1.02 12.66 0.87
N SER A 58 2.09 11.99 0.40
CA SER A 58 2.29 10.55 0.54
C SER A 58 3.45 10.20 1.47
N TYR A 59 3.35 9.05 2.09
CA TYR A 59 4.47 8.30 2.64
C TYR A 59 4.62 7.03 1.82
N ILE A 60 5.78 6.82 1.23
CA ILE A 60 6.13 5.60 0.51
C ILE A 60 7.15 4.87 1.37
N TYR A 61 6.76 3.71 1.88
CA TYR A 61 7.66 2.85 2.66
C TYR A 61 8.24 1.78 1.76
N VAL A 62 9.55 1.60 1.87
CA VAL A 62 10.34 0.65 1.09
C VAL A 62 11.01 -0.33 2.04
N VAL A 63 11.06 -1.59 1.64
CA VAL A 63 11.86 -2.63 2.30
C VAL A 63 12.97 -3.04 1.37
N GLU A 64 14.20 -2.98 1.86
CA GLU A 64 15.40 -3.49 1.20
C GLU A 64 15.97 -4.67 1.95
N ASP A 65 16.51 -5.62 1.21
CA ASP A 65 17.29 -6.72 1.79
C ASP A 65 18.72 -6.27 2.18
N PHE A 66 19.52 -7.20 2.68
CA PHE A 66 20.89 -6.94 3.09
C PHE A 66 21.85 -6.58 1.93
N ARG A 67 21.43 -6.78 0.67
CA ARG A 67 22.18 -6.38 -0.54
C ARG A 67 21.80 -4.99 -1.02
N GLY A 68 20.83 -4.35 -0.38
CA GLY A 68 20.27 -3.06 -0.82
C GLY A 68 19.26 -3.21 -1.96
N GLU A 69 18.77 -4.42 -2.23
CA GLU A 69 17.74 -4.65 -3.24
C GLU A 69 16.35 -4.40 -2.66
N MET A 70 15.53 -3.65 -3.39
CA MET A 70 14.13 -3.43 -3.02
C MET A 70 13.35 -4.73 -3.12
N ILE A 71 12.76 -5.16 -2.00
CA ILE A 71 11.97 -6.39 -1.90
C ILE A 71 10.51 -6.14 -1.55
N GLY A 72 10.13 -4.91 -1.30
CA GLY A 72 8.75 -4.55 -1.05
C GLY A 72 8.54 -3.05 -0.91
N CYS A 73 7.34 -2.59 -1.22
CA CYS A 73 6.94 -1.21 -0.98
C CYS A 73 5.44 -1.09 -0.76
N ILE A 74 5.03 0.06 -0.19
CA ILE A 74 3.64 0.47 -0.01
C ILE A 74 3.56 1.98 0.06
N ARG A 75 2.54 2.57 -0.57
CA ARG A 75 2.22 3.98 -0.42
C ARG A 75 0.99 4.16 0.48
N VAL A 76 1.06 5.14 1.37
CA VAL A 76 -0.09 5.68 2.10
C VAL A 76 -0.16 7.19 1.88
N MET A 77 -1.29 7.67 1.39
CA MET A 77 -1.51 9.07 1.07
C MET A 77 -2.72 9.60 1.84
N LYS A 78 -2.57 10.71 2.53
CA LYS A 78 -3.70 11.44 3.10
C LYS A 78 -4.43 12.15 1.96
N TRP A 79 -5.66 11.71 1.67
CA TRP A 79 -6.45 12.31 0.60
C TRP A 79 -7.02 13.67 1.03
N ASP A 80 -6.83 14.66 0.20
CA ASP A 80 -7.32 16.04 0.42
C ASP A 80 -8.77 16.24 -0.02
N LYS A 81 -9.43 15.18 -0.50
CA LYS A 81 -10.79 15.18 -1.05
C LYS A 81 -10.96 15.98 -2.35
N LYS A 82 -9.84 16.39 -2.98
CA LYS A 82 -9.81 17.16 -4.24
C LYS A 82 -9.15 16.38 -5.37
N ASP A 83 -7.99 15.78 -5.09
CA ASP A 83 -7.31 14.97 -6.09
C ASP A 83 -8.19 13.79 -6.52
N GLU A 84 -8.18 13.47 -7.81
CA GLU A 84 -8.84 12.28 -8.31
C GLU A 84 -8.06 11.03 -7.89
N LEU A 85 -8.72 10.14 -7.17
CA LEU A 85 -8.14 8.86 -6.78
C LEU A 85 -8.32 7.79 -7.88
N PRO A 86 -7.47 6.76 -7.94
CA PRO A 86 -7.66 5.62 -8.84
C PRO A 86 -9.05 5.00 -8.75
N ILE A 87 -9.62 4.91 -7.55
CA ILE A 87 -10.99 4.39 -7.35
C ILE A 87 -12.06 5.20 -8.09
N GLN A 88 -11.87 6.52 -8.22
CA GLN A 88 -12.79 7.39 -8.96
C GLN A 88 -12.61 7.18 -10.47
N ARG A 89 -11.37 7.16 -10.94
CA ARG A 89 -11.04 7.02 -12.36
C ARG A 89 -11.37 5.64 -12.92
N ILE A 90 -11.06 4.58 -12.17
CA ILE A 90 -11.18 3.18 -12.63
C ILE A 90 -12.60 2.65 -12.41
N PHE A 91 -13.23 2.98 -11.27
CA PHE A 91 -14.51 2.41 -10.87
C PHE A 91 -15.66 3.40 -10.92
N ASN A 92 -15.40 4.67 -11.24
CA ASN A 92 -16.38 5.75 -11.15
C ASN A 92 -17.06 5.84 -9.76
N ILE A 93 -16.31 5.53 -8.70
CA ILE A 93 -16.79 5.54 -7.32
C ILE A 93 -16.25 6.77 -6.60
N ASN A 94 -17.14 7.63 -6.11
CA ASN A 94 -16.76 8.72 -5.22
C ASN A 94 -16.88 8.28 -3.75
N PRO A 95 -15.76 8.13 -3.02
CA PRO A 95 -15.78 7.67 -1.63
C PRO A 95 -16.61 8.56 -0.70
N LEU A 96 -16.69 9.86 -0.98
CA LEU A 96 -17.46 10.80 -0.17
C LEU A 96 -18.99 10.59 -0.27
N GLN A 97 -19.43 9.99 -1.38
CA GLN A 97 -20.85 9.68 -1.58
C GLN A 97 -21.22 8.30 -1.01
N CYS A 98 -20.28 7.35 -1.09
CA CYS A 98 -20.52 5.96 -0.70
C CYS A 98 -20.33 5.72 0.80
N ILE A 99 -19.37 6.41 1.44
CA ILE A 99 -19.06 6.24 2.86
C ILE A 99 -19.80 7.32 3.66
N LYS A 100 -21.03 7.00 4.05
CA LYS A 100 -21.88 7.92 4.83
C LYS A 100 -21.71 7.66 6.32
N LYS A 101 -20.91 8.47 7.01
CA LYS A 101 -20.91 8.58 8.47
C LYS A 101 -20.84 10.06 8.85
N GLY A 102 -21.42 10.41 9.98
CA GLY A 102 -21.42 11.80 10.48
C GLY A 102 -20.03 12.21 10.99
N GLY A 103 -19.72 13.50 10.88
CA GLY A 103 -18.48 14.09 11.38
C GLY A 103 -17.39 14.28 10.31
N ASP A 104 -16.28 14.89 10.72
CA ASP A 104 -15.13 15.12 9.83
C ASP A 104 -14.34 13.82 9.64
N MET A 105 -14.48 13.22 8.46
CA MET A 105 -13.80 11.99 8.06
C MET A 105 -12.47 12.32 7.42
N THR A 106 -11.41 11.61 7.85
CA THR A 106 -10.08 11.65 7.25
C THR A 106 -9.86 10.40 6.43
N PHE A 107 -9.64 10.57 5.14
CA PHE A 107 -9.40 9.47 4.21
C PHE A 107 -7.92 9.30 3.90
N TRP A 108 -7.50 8.05 3.81
CA TRP A 108 -6.16 7.66 3.45
C TRP A 108 -6.23 6.62 2.33
N HIS A 109 -5.58 6.92 1.23
CA HIS A 109 -5.46 5.99 0.11
C HIS A 109 -4.21 5.13 0.27
N ILE A 110 -4.38 3.81 0.30
CA ILE A 110 -3.28 2.85 0.29
C ILE A 110 -3.18 2.26 -1.10
N GLY A 111 -1.99 2.35 -1.68
CA GLY A 111 -1.71 1.82 -3.02
C GLY A 111 -0.25 1.45 -3.19
N ARG A 112 0.14 1.07 -4.39
CA ARG A 112 1.51 0.71 -4.75
C ARG A 112 2.10 -0.37 -3.84
N PHE A 113 1.24 -1.26 -3.33
CA PHE A 113 1.71 -2.41 -2.58
C PHE A 113 2.29 -3.44 -3.54
N ALA A 114 3.57 -3.72 -3.39
CA ALA A 114 4.28 -4.73 -4.14
C ALA A 114 5.29 -5.45 -3.23
N ILE A 115 5.45 -6.74 -3.44
CA ILE A 115 6.44 -7.58 -2.76
C ILE A 115 7.12 -8.46 -3.81
N ASN A 116 8.44 -8.51 -3.79
CA ASN A 116 9.20 -9.43 -4.62
C ASN A 116 8.89 -10.87 -4.22
N SER A 117 8.24 -11.61 -5.10
CA SER A 117 7.83 -12.99 -4.88
C SER A 117 9.00 -13.97 -4.77
N LEU A 118 10.18 -13.59 -5.25
CA LEU A 118 11.42 -14.38 -5.20
C LEU A 118 12.30 -14.05 -3.98
N ALA A 119 11.92 -13.05 -3.17
CA ALA A 119 12.66 -12.71 -1.96
C ALA A 119 12.62 -13.88 -0.95
N ASN A 120 13.75 -14.15 -0.32
CA ASN A 120 13.87 -15.17 0.72
C ASN A 120 13.09 -14.86 2.01
N ALA A 121 12.43 -13.71 2.06
CA ALA A 121 11.56 -13.32 3.16
C ALA A 121 10.14 -13.84 2.92
N SER A 122 9.48 -14.31 3.99
CA SER A 122 8.07 -14.67 3.91
C SER A 122 7.23 -13.49 3.45
N GLY A 123 6.51 -13.62 2.34
CA GLY A 123 5.63 -12.58 1.81
C GLY A 123 4.62 -12.07 2.85
N ILE A 124 4.14 -12.96 3.74
CA ILE A 124 3.27 -12.57 4.87
C ILE A 124 4.00 -11.71 5.90
N SER A 125 5.28 -11.95 6.15
CA SER A 125 6.07 -11.10 7.06
C SER A 125 6.25 -9.70 6.47
N LEU A 126 6.63 -9.59 5.20
CA LEU A 126 6.76 -8.31 4.50
C LEU A 126 5.42 -7.58 4.42
N PHE A 127 4.31 -8.30 4.15
CA PHE A 127 2.98 -7.73 4.19
C PHE A 127 2.67 -7.09 5.54
N LYS A 128 2.88 -7.83 6.64
CA LYS A 128 2.61 -7.30 7.99
C LYS A 128 3.44 -6.05 8.28
N GLN A 129 4.72 -6.08 7.90
CA GLN A 129 5.64 -4.98 8.10
C GLN A 129 5.20 -3.73 7.32
N LEU A 130 4.94 -3.84 6.02
CA LEU A 130 4.52 -2.71 5.19
C LEU A 130 3.15 -2.20 5.58
N MET A 131 2.19 -3.10 5.80
CA MET A 131 0.82 -2.73 6.12
C MET A 131 0.72 -2.00 7.47
N ILE A 132 1.51 -2.38 8.49
CA ILE A 132 1.47 -1.69 9.77
C ILE A 132 1.93 -0.23 9.63
N PHE A 133 2.95 0.04 8.81
CA PHE A 133 3.39 1.41 8.53
C PHE A 133 2.32 2.23 7.82
N ALA A 134 1.59 1.61 6.89
CA ALA A 134 0.53 2.29 6.15
C ALA A 134 -0.70 2.61 7.01
N ILE A 135 -1.08 1.73 7.95
CA ILE A 135 -2.32 1.94 8.74
C ILE A 135 -2.12 2.72 10.04
N VAL A 136 -0.89 2.85 10.55
CA VAL A 136 -0.63 3.61 11.79
C VAL A 136 -1.23 5.01 11.78
N PRO A 137 -1.04 5.85 10.74
CA PRO A 137 -1.64 7.19 10.70
C PRO A 137 -3.17 7.15 10.69
N ILE A 138 -3.76 6.13 10.07
CA ILE A 138 -5.21 5.94 10.00
C ILE A 138 -5.76 5.58 11.38
N CYS A 139 -5.11 4.64 12.08
CA CYS A 139 -5.51 4.22 13.41
C CYS A 139 -5.33 5.32 14.49
N LYS A 140 -4.40 6.26 14.27
CA LYS A 140 -4.22 7.44 15.14
C LYS A 140 -5.29 8.51 14.91
N SER A 141 -5.96 8.51 13.77
CA SER A 141 -7.07 9.43 13.49
C SER A 141 -8.38 8.87 14.06
N LEU A 142 -9.16 9.68 14.79
CA LEU A 142 -10.44 9.26 15.39
C LEU A 142 -11.44 8.78 14.32
N ASN A 143 -11.52 9.49 13.21
CA ASN A 143 -12.41 9.20 12.07
C ASN A 143 -11.59 8.85 10.82
N GLY A 144 -10.58 7.99 10.98
CA GLY A 144 -9.71 7.54 9.90
C GLY A 144 -10.36 6.44 9.05
N TYR A 145 -10.24 6.58 7.74
CA TYR A 145 -10.71 5.62 6.74
C TYR A 145 -9.58 5.26 5.79
N MET A 146 -9.40 3.99 5.57
CA MET A 146 -8.59 3.43 4.49
C MET A 146 -9.44 3.28 3.25
N ILE A 147 -8.91 3.66 2.10
CA ILE A 147 -9.43 3.35 0.76
C ILE A 147 -8.32 2.65 -0.02
N ALA A 148 -8.65 1.61 -0.75
CA ALA A 148 -7.70 0.90 -1.59
C ALA A 148 -8.39 0.17 -2.74
N GLU A 149 -7.66 -0.08 -3.81
CA GLU A 149 -7.96 -1.03 -4.86
C GLU A 149 -7.02 -2.22 -4.72
N CYS A 150 -7.56 -3.41 -4.57
CA CYS A 150 -6.74 -4.60 -4.34
C CYS A 150 -7.27 -5.82 -5.08
N ASP A 151 -6.38 -6.72 -5.43
CA ASP A 151 -6.76 -8.00 -5.98
C ASP A 151 -7.43 -8.92 -4.94
N SER A 152 -8.10 -9.96 -5.42
CA SER A 152 -8.84 -10.89 -4.56
C SER A 152 -7.94 -11.71 -3.61
N LYS A 153 -6.66 -11.94 -3.96
CA LYS A 153 -5.68 -12.63 -3.09
C LYS A 153 -5.29 -11.73 -1.93
N LEU A 154 -4.94 -10.48 -2.22
CA LEU A 154 -4.58 -9.49 -1.22
C LEU A 154 -5.73 -9.24 -0.26
N LEU A 155 -6.95 -9.12 -0.77
CA LEU A 155 -8.15 -8.97 0.05
C LEU A 155 -8.35 -10.14 1.03
N LYS A 156 -8.15 -11.38 0.58
CA LYS A 156 -8.20 -12.57 1.45
C LYS A 156 -7.12 -12.54 2.54
N ILE A 157 -5.91 -12.11 2.22
CA ILE A 157 -4.80 -11.98 3.19
C ILE A 157 -5.15 -10.91 4.23
N MET A 158 -5.61 -9.73 3.80
CA MET A 158 -6.03 -8.64 4.68
C MET A 158 -7.07 -9.12 5.69
N ASN A 159 -8.14 -9.77 5.22
CA ASN A 159 -9.22 -10.26 6.08
C ASN A 159 -8.73 -11.33 7.07
N ARG A 160 -7.90 -12.29 6.63
CA ARG A 160 -7.32 -13.32 7.52
C ARG A 160 -6.44 -12.74 8.62
N LEU A 161 -5.76 -11.63 8.34
CA LEU A 161 -4.88 -10.96 9.30
C LEU A 161 -5.62 -9.95 10.19
N GLY A 162 -6.93 -9.78 10.00
CA GLY A 162 -7.78 -8.98 10.88
C GLY A 162 -7.98 -7.54 10.41
N ILE A 163 -7.80 -7.26 9.12
CA ILE A 163 -8.26 -6.03 8.48
C ILE A 163 -9.67 -6.31 7.96
N ASP A 164 -10.67 -5.71 8.60
CA ASP A 164 -12.07 -5.85 8.21
C ASP A 164 -12.40 -4.81 7.13
N THR A 165 -12.39 -5.28 5.88
CA THR A 165 -12.66 -4.44 4.70
C THR A 165 -14.10 -4.59 4.24
N ARG A 166 -14.62 -3.52 3.63
CA ARG A 166 -15.92 -3.51 2.95
C ARG A 166 -15.73 -3.09 1.51
N ARG A 167 -16.45 -3.75 0.60
CA ARG A 167 -16.43 -3.38 -0.82
C ARG A 167 -17.20 -2.08 -1.03
N LEU A 168 -16.68 -1.25 -1.95
CA LEU A 168 -17.36 -0.04 -2.42
C LEU A 168 -18.10 -0.27 -3.73
N GLY A 169 -17.80 -1.35 -4.42
CA GLY A 169 -18.40 -1.75 -5.68
C GLY A 169 -17.96 -3.15 -6.11
N GLU A 170 -18.42 -3.57 -7.28
CA GLU A 170 -18.01 -4.83 -7.89
C GLU A 170 -16.55 -4.76 -8.34
N GLY A 171 -15.89 -5.92 -8.37
CA GLY A 171 -14.56 -6.06 -8.95
C GLY A 171 -14.60 -5.96 -10.46
N ILE A 172 -13.55 -5.40 -11.05
CA ILE A 172 -13.37 -5.35 -12.49
C ILE A 172 -12.03 -5.99 -12.87
N SER A 173 -11.92 -6.47 -14.09
CA SER A 173 -10.64 -6.90 -14.65
C SER A 173 -9.78 -5.67 -14.94
N TYR A 174 -8.68 -5.51 -14.22
CA TYR A 174 -7.74 -4.42 -14.42
C TYR A 174 -6.31 -4.95 -14.27
N LEU A 175 -5.45 -4.62 -15.25
CA LEU A 175 -4.05 -5.09 -15.30
C LEU A 175 -3.93 -6.61 -15.09
N GLY A 176 -4.83 -7.40 -15.72
CA GLY A 176 -4.78 -8.87 -15.72
C GLY A 176 -5.30 -9.58 -14.46
N SER A 177 -5.79 -8.86 -13.43
CA SER A 177 -6.43 -9.44 -12.25
C SER A 177 -7.78 -8.80 -11.95
N GLU A 178 -8.63 -9.52 -11.17
CA GLU A 178 -9.81 -8.90 -10.60
C GLU A 178 -9.38 -7.91 -9.53
N THR A 179 -9.62 -6.63 -9.77
CA THR A 179 -9.34 -5.54 -8.84
C THR A 179 -10.65 -5.09 -8.20
N ILE A 180 -10.65 -4.96 -6.88
CA ILE A 180 -11.83 -4.73 -6.04
C ILE A 180 -11.63 -3.44 -5.26
N PRO A 181 -12.55 -2.45 -5.37
CA PRO A 181 -12.51 -1.23 -4.59
C PRO A 181 -13.01 -1.52 -3.17
N VAL A 182 -12.19 -1.18 -2.17
CA VAL A 182 -12.49 -1.45 -0.77
C VAL A 182 -12.23 -0.25 0.13
N TYR A 183 -12.87 -0.26 1.30
CA TYR A 183 -12.53 0.63 2.39
C TYR A 183 -12.54 -0.12 3.71
N ALA A 184 -11.86 0.45 4.71
CA ALA A 184 -12.00 0.07 6.12
C ALA A 184 -12.03 1.34 6.97
N ASP A 185 -12.91 1.37 7.97
CA ASP A 185 -12.85 2.41 8.99
C ASP A 185 -11.79 2.03 10.05
N ARG A 186 -11.45 2.99 10.90
CA ARG A 186 -10.50 2.76 12.00
C ARG A 186 -10.83 1.49 12.81
N LYS A 187 -12.12 1.22 13.07
CA LYS A 187 -12.53 0.03 13.83
C LYS A 187 -12.14 -1.26 13.11
N GLY A 188 -12.33 -1.31 11.79
CA GLY A 188 -11.94 -2.45 10.96
C GLY A 188 -10.43 -2.69 10.90
N LEU A 189 -9.61 -1.67 11.22
CA LEU A 189 -8.14 -1.79 11.23
C LEU A 189 -7.57 -2.15 12.60
N LEU A 190 -8.30 -1.92 13.71
CA LEU A 190 -7.78 -2.03 15.07
C LEU A 190 -7.28 -3.42 15.45
N ARG A 191 -7.89 -4.48 14.93
CA ARG A 191 -7.46 -5.85 15.21
C ARG A 191 -6.06 -6.10 14.65
N PHE A 192 -5.83 -5.76 13.39
CA PHE A 192 -4.52 -5.86 12.77
C PHE A 192 -3.51 -4.95 13.48
N TYR A 193 -3.88 -3.71 13.74
CA TYR A 193 -3.03 -2.74 14.45
C TYR A 193 -2.59 -3.27 15.81
N SER A 194 -3.50 -3.78 16.64
CA SER A 194 -3.20 -4.31 17.96
C SER A 194 -2.26 -5.49 17.93
N ASN A 195 -2.43 -6.38 16.94
CA ASN A 195 -1.61 -7.57 16.80
C ASN A 195 -0.19 -7.26 16.31
N PHE A 196 0.00 -6.23 15.48
CA PHE A 196 1.26 -6.00 14.75
C PHE A 196 1.91 -4.64 15.02
N LYS A 197 1.36 -3.78 15.88
CA LYS A 197 1.93 -2.45 16.19
C LYS A 197 3.38 -2.50 16.71
N HIS A 198 3.79 -3.59 17.35
CA HIS A 198 5.17 -3.79 17.79
C HIS A 198 6.16 -3.69 16.62
N LEU A 199 5.82 -4.22 15.44
CA LEU A 199 6.68 -4.15 14.25
C LEU A 199 7.00 -2.70 13.83
N TYR A 200 6.07 -1.78 14.07
CA TYR A 200 6.28 -0.36 13.78
C TYR A 200 7.21 0.30 14.82
N TYR A 201 6.99 0.04 16.09
CA TYR A 201 7.77 0.66 17.17
C TYR A 201 9.18 0.11 17.26
N ASP A 202 9.38 -1.19 17.11
CA ASP A 202 10.69 -1.84 17.14
C ASP A 202 11.60 -1.30 16.02
N THR A 203 11.04 -1.07 14.82
CA THR A 203 11.78 -0.49 13.70
C THR A 203 12.20 0.96 13.96
N ASN A 204 11.29 1.79 14.51
CA ASN A 204 11.60 3.19 14.79
C ASN A 204 12.62 3.36 15.93
N LEU A 205 12.64 2.46 16.90
CA LEU A 205 13.63 2.47 17.98
C LEU A 205 15.03 2.14 17.46
N SER A 206 15.16 1.27 16.45
CA SER A 206 16.44 0.93 15.84
C SER A 206 17.07 2.06 15.00
N VAL A 207 16.22 2.95 14.43
CA VAL A 207 16.69 4.13 13.65
C VAL A 207 17.14 5.28 14.55
N SER A 208 16.61 5.37 15.78
CA SER A 208 16.95 6.43 16.74
C SER A 208 18.25 6.16 17.51
N SER A 209 18.93 5.01 17.28
CA SER A 209 20.11 4.55 18.03
C SER A 209 21.41 4.66 17.24
N ASN A 210 21.43 5.33 16.08
CA ASN A 210 22.61 5.57 15.24
C ASN A 210 22.94 7.05 15.14
#